data_21a1a821a45e0c18fe86b38d3ed32b11
#
_entry.id   21a1a821a45e0c18fe86b38d3ed32b11
#
_cell.length_a   1.000
_cell.length_b   1.000
_cell.length_c   1.000
_cell.angle_alpha   90.00
_cell.angle_beta   90.00
_cell.angle_gamma   90.00
#
_symmetry.space_group_name_H-M   'P 1'
#
loop_
_entity.id
_entity.type
_entity.pdbx_description
1 polymer ?
#
loop_
_entity_poly.entity_id
_entity_poly.type
_entity_poly.pdbx_seq_one_letter_code
_entity_poly.pdbx_strand_id
1 'polypeptide(L)'
;MSSSGGGQGGRMLMRDVDPLQEILLSRPQGVVDLLFRTSDLRVAGLSRRQIAGAIDGDALVRARAGVYLPADASVESRCAATVGGRLACVSVLARMGVFVISNDTVHVHLPRSASRLRDTGHRVRLHWASLCREPHPRSARVEVMDALIQATNCQPPRAAVATLDSALHLRLIDESNLDEIFAHVVPRRRVLRRRLDGRAESGPETLVRLIARALGFEVELQVAIDGVGRVDLVLDGWLVIECDSEAHHAGWRAQKRDRRRDLALAALGYATIRPIAEDILFHPEVVVAALTGMRSGRRALLPVTRTGRRLIGVG
;
A
#
# COMPACT_ATOMS: atom_id res chain seq x y z
N MET A 1 -56.39 -39.78 44.42
CA MET A 1 -55.09 -40.50 44.34
C MET A 1 -54.15 -39.60 43.62
N SER A 2 -53.20 -39.13 44.36
CA SER A 2 -52.18 -38.17 43.96
C SER A 2 -51.06 -38.79 43.10
N SER A 3 -50.57 -38.07 42.08
CA SER A 3 -49.22 -38.31 41.60
C SER A 3 -48.57 -36.98 41.16
N SER A 4 -47.67 -36.59 41.94
CA SER A 4 -46.71 -35.52 41.78
C SER A 4 -45.73 -35.88 40.68
N GLY A 5 -45.63 -35.06 39.62
CA GLY A 5 -44.57 -35.11 38.62
C GLY A 5 -43.58 -33.96 38.84
N GLY A 6 -42.41 -34.28 39.37
CA GLY A 6 -41.33 -33.30 39.59
C GLY A 6 -40.76 -32.77 38.30
N GLY A 7 -40.78 -31.47 38.14
CA GLY A 7 -40.05 -30.78 37.10
C GLY A 7 -38.55 -30.77 37.38
N GLN A 8 -37.79 -31.51 36.62
CA GLN A 8 -36.32 -31.33 36.53
C GLN A 8 -36.01 -30.09 35.67
N GLY A 9 -35.74 -29.00 36.37
CA GLY A 9 -35.16 -27.82 35.73
C GLY A 9 -33.75 -28.15 35.15
N GLY A 10 -33.69 -28.34 33.86
CA GLY A 10 -32.45 -28.44 33.14
C GLY A 10 -31.62 -27.17 33.31
N ARG A 11 -30.63 -27.20 34.21
CA ARG A 11 -29.57 -26.21 34.30
C ARG A 11 -28.83 -26.27 32.98
N MET A 12 -29.13 -25.34 32.09
CA MET A 12 -28.33 -25.12 30.87
C MET A 12 -26.93 -24.79 31.31
N LEU A 13 -26.03 -25.76 31.15
CA LEU A 13 -24.57 -25.57 31.36
C LEU A 13 -24.11 -24.43 30.44
N MET A 14 -23.88 -23.25 31.00
CA MET A 14 -23.06 -22.25 30.34
C MET A 14 -21.75 -22.96 29.98
N ARG A 15 -21.47 -23.12 28.70
CA ARG A 15 -20.15 -23.58 28.23
C ARG A 15 -19.14 -22.60 28.84
N ASP A 16 -18.24 -23.11 29.68
CA ASP A 16 -17.04 -22.37 30.10
C ASP A 16 -16.24 -22.06 28.85
N VAL A 17 -16.44 -20.88 28.29
CA VAL A 17 -15.63 -20.39 27.18
C VAL A 17 -14.25 -20.10 27.77
N ASP A 18 -13.21 -20.72 27.20
CA ASP A 18 -11.83 -20.46 27.63
C ASP A 18 -11.54 -18.96 27.49
N PRO A 19 -11.23 -18.25 28.60
CA PRO A 19 -10.97 -16.81 28.57
C PRO A 19 -9.88 -16.40 27.57
N LEU A 20 -8.93 -17.31 27.29
CA LEU A 20 -7.88 -17.08 26.27
C LEU A 20 -8.49 -17.07 24.86
N GLN A 21 -9.32 -18.06 24.54
CA GLN A 21 -9.99 -18.08 23.23
C GLN A 21 -10.92 -16.90 23.06
N GLU A 22 -11.66 -16.51 24.10
CA GLU A 22 -12.54 -15.36 24.06
C GLU A 22 -11.79 -14.06 23.74
N ILE A 23 -10.67 -13.77 24.42
CA ILE A 23 -9.88 -12.55 24.15
C ILE A 23 -9.18 -12.57 22.79
N LEU A 24 -8.76 -13.73 22.29
CA LEU A 24 -8.15 -13.88 20.97
C LEU A 24 -9.16 -13.69 19.85
N LEU A 25 -10.42 -14.13 20.04
CA LEU A 25 -11.50 -13.97 19.08
C LEU A 25 -12.17 -12.60 19.18
N SER A 26 -12.16 -11.98 20.36
CA SER A 26 -12.75 -10.65 20.61
C SER A 26 -11.85 -9.56 20.02
N ARG A 27 -11.96 -9.39 18.68
CA ARG A 27 -11.26 -8.29 17.98
C ARG A 27 -12.09 -7.01 18.11
N PRO A 28 -11.52 -5.93 18.68
CA PRO A 28 -12.17 -4.62 18.62
C PRO A 28 -12.36 -4.19 17.17
N GLN A 29 -13.39 -3.41 16.90
CA GLN A 29 -13.68 -2.90 15.55
C GLN A 29 -12.43 -2.21 14.96
N GLY A 30 -12.04 -2.58 13.74
CA GLY A 30 -10.90 -2.03 13.03
C GLY A 30 -9.52 -2.56 13.45
N VAL A 31 -9.44 -3.40 14.51
CA VAL A 31 -8.16 -3.99 14.95
C VAL A 31 -7.91 -5.31 14.22
N VAL A 32 -6.90 -5.31 13.36
CA VAL A 32 -6.47 -6.50 12.59
C VAL A 32 -5.31 -7.22 13.30
N ASP A 33 -4.29 -6.47 13.71
CA ASP A 33 -3.11 -6.99 14.39
C ASP A 33 -3.26 -6.76 15.90
N LEU A 34 -3.46 -7.84 16.67
CA LEU A 34 -3.69 -7.76 18.11
C LEU A 34 -2.37 -7.65 18.88
N LEU A 35 -2.41 -6.84 19.94
CA LEU A 35 -1.38 -6.74 20.96
C LEU A 35 -2.07 -6.72 22.33
N PHE A 36 -1.54 -7.45 23.30
CA PHE A 36 -2.06 -7.51 24.65
C PHE A 36 -1.01 -7.03 25.65
N ARG A 37 -1.46 -6.28 26.63
CA ARG A 37 -0.69 -6.04 27.85
C ARG A 37 -1.08 -7.07 28.92
N THR A 38 -0.23 -7.27 29.92
CA THR A 38 -0.58 -8.12 31.06
C THR A 38 -1.91 -7.72 31.70
N SER A 39 -2.22 -6.40 31.75
CA SER A 39 -3.49 -5.87 32.23
C SER A 39 -4.68 -6.40 31.44
N ASP A 40 -4.58 -6.41 30.11
CA ASP A 40 -5.67 -6.81 29.21
C ASP A 40 -6.01 -8.30 29.41
N LEU A 41 -4.97 -9.15 29.50
CA LEU A 41 -5.13 -10.58 29.77
C LEU A 41 -5.71 -10.86 31.16
N ARG A 42 -5.36 -10.02 32.14
CA ARG A 42 -5.93 -10.14 33.50
C ARG A 42 -7.36 -9.69 33.59
N VAL A 43 -7.73 -8.61 32.92
CA VAL A 43 -9.14 -8.17 32.81
C VAL A 43 -10.01 -9.23 32.13
N ALA A 44 -9.44 -9.97 31.17
CA ALA A 44 -10.10 -11.11 30.54
C ALA A 44 -10.16 -12.37 31.47
N GLY A 45 -9.64 -12.29 32.69
CA GLY A 45 -9.73 -13.39 33.69
C GLY A 45 -8.54 -14.35 33.72
N LEU A 46 -7.48 -14.13 32.88
CA LEU A 46 -6.33 -15.04 32.88
C LEU A 46 -5.43 -14.80 34.11
N SER A 47 -5.14 -15.86 34.83
CA SER A 47 -4.10 -15.88 35.89
C SER A 47 -2.70 -15.85 35.27
N ARG A 48 -1.68 -15.56 36.08
CA ARG A 48 -0.26 -15.62 35.66
C ARG A 48 0.10 -17.00 35.12
N ARG A 49 -0.40 -18.08 35.75
CA ARG A 49 -0.13 -19.47 35.34
C ARG A 49 -0.75 -19.77 33.98
N GLN A 50 -1.98 -19.31 33.72
CA GLN A 50 -2.63 -19.48 32.41
C GLN A 50 -1.92 -18.68 31.32
N ILE A 51 -1.44 -17.46 31.60
CA ILE A 51 -0.63 -16.70 30.65
C ILE A 51 0.68 -17.42 30.31
N ALA A 52 1.36 -18.01 31.32
CA ALA A 52 2.55 -18.82 31.10
C ALA A 52 2.21 -20.05 30.24
N GLY A 53 1.16 -20.79 30.61
CA GLY A 53 0.71 -21.94 29.83
C GLY A 53 0.30 -21.60 28.38
N ALA A 54 -0.26 -20.41 28.15
CA ALA A 54 -0.57 -19.96 26.80
C ALA A 54 0.69 -19.66 25.95
N ILE A 55 1.78 -19.26 26.59
CA ILE A 55 3.08 -19.08 25.91
C ILE A 55 3.71 -20.45 25.63
N ASP A 56 3.72 -21.36 26.63
CA ASP A 56 4.30 -22.70 26.50
C ASP A 56 3.52 -23.56 25.47
N GLY A 57 2.22 -23.31 25.32
CA GLY A 57 1.33 -23.94 24.34
C GLY A 57 1.19 -23.21 23.01
N ASP A 58 2.11 -22.30 22.69
CA ASP A 58 2.15 -21.57 21.41
C ASP A 58 0.84 -20.84 21.03
N ALA A 59 0.03 -20.42 22.02
CA ALA A 59 -1.14 -19.57 21.75
C ALA A 59 -0.79 -18.08 21.82
N LEU A 60 0.20 -17.71 22.62
CA LEU A 60 0.73 -16.36 22.77
C LEU A 60 2.25 -16.32 22.61
N VAL A 61 2.75 -15.25 22.02
CA VAL A 61 4.19 -14.93 21.99
C VAL A 61 4.46 -13.72 22.87
N ARG A 62 5.43 -13.83 23.75
CA ARG A 62 5.89 -12.72 24.58
C ARG A 62 6.93 -11.88 23.83
N ALA A 63 6.55 -10.72 23.30
CA ALA A 63 7.47 -9.82 22.62
C ALA A 63 8.45 -9.13 23.58
N ARG A 64 7.94 -8.69 24.74
CA ARG A 64 8.73 -8.08 25.84
C ARG A 64 8.02 -8.22 27.16
N ALA A 65 8.64 -7.78 28.26
CA ALA A 65 8.00 -7.83 29.58
C ALA A 65 6.65 -7.12 29.56
N GLY A 66 5.58 -7.87 29.85
CA GLY A 66 4.22 -7.35 29.93
C GLY A 66 3.53 -7.09 28.58
N VAL A 67 4.11 -7.50 27.44
CA VAL A 67 3.54 -7.33 26.10
C VAL A 67 3.52 -8.67 25.36
N TYR A 68 2.37 -9.03 24.83
CA TYR A 68 2.09 -10.30 24.18
C TYR A 68 1.35 -10.09 22.87
N LEU A 69 1.53 -11.02 21.93
CA LEU A 69 0.77 -11.09 20.68
C LEU A 69 0.24 -12.51 20.49
N PRO A 70 -0.80 -12.71 19.68
CA PRO A 70 -1.17 -14.05 19.21
C PRO A 70 0.02 -14.74 18.53
N ALA A 71 0.08 -16.06 18.60
CA ALA A 71 1.17 -16.83 18.00
C ALA A 71 1.21 -16.73 16.47
N ASP A 72 0.09 -16.43 15.82
CA ASP A 72 -0.03 -16.18 14.38
C ASP A 72 0.31 -14.73 13.97
N ALA A 73 0.69 -13.87 14.93
CA ALA A 73 1.11 -12.51 14.61
C ALA A 73 2.32 -12.51 13.67
N SER A 74 2.33 -11.59 12.72
CA SER A 74 3.42 -11.49 11.73
C SER A 74 4.77 -11.21 12.39
N VAL A 75 5.84 -11.56 11.69
CA VAL A 75 7.21 -11.30 12.10
C VAL A 75 7.43 -9.80 12.34
N GLU A 76 6.89 -8.96 11.47
CA GLU A 76 7.01 -7.50 11.56
C GLU A 76 6.27 -6.95 12.80
N SER A 77 5.06 -7.46 13.09
CA SER A 77 4.31 -7.05 14.30
C SER A 77 5.01 -7.48 15.57
N ARG A 78 5.59 -8.69 15.60
CA ARG A 78 6.42 -9.17 16.72
C ARG A 78 7.68 -8.31 16.89
N CYS A 79 8.36 -8.01 15.78
CA CYS A 79 9.53 -7.13 15.77
C CYS A 79 9.17 -5.75 16.35
N ALA A 80 8.10 -5.11 15.87
CA ALA A 80 7.66 -3.80 16.36
C ALA A 80 7.34 -3.82 17.86
N ALA A 81 6.62 -4.84 18.34
CA ALA A 81 6.30 -5.00 19.75
C ALA A 81 7.54 -5.27 20.61
N THR A 82 8.53 -6.03 20.09
CA THR A 82 9.81 -6.32 20.79
C THR A 82 10.63 -5.04 20.97
N VAL A 83 10.72 -4.20 19.94
CA VAL A 83 11.34 -2.86 20.02
C VAL A 83 10.61 -2.00 21.06
N GLY A 84 9.32 -2.18 21.22
CA GLY A 84 8.46 -1.45 22.16
C GLY A 84 7.55 -0.43 21.52
N GLY A 85 7.32 -0.57 20.23
CA GLY A 85 6.45 0.27 19.43
C GLY A 85 5.30 -0.47 18.77
N ARG A 86 4.79 0.14 17.70
CA ARG A 86 3.74 -0.39 16.83
C ARG A 86 4.23 -0.44 15.40
N LEU A 87 3.78 -1.42 14.62
CA LEU A 87 4.06 -1.47 13.19
C LEU A 87 3.54 -0.19 12.52
N ALA A 88 4.28 0.36 11.55
CA ALA A 88 4.03 1.70 11.05
C ALA A 88 4.42 1.87 9.58
N CYS A 89 4.10 3.03 9.01
CA CYS A 89 4.61 3.49 7.71
C CYS A 89 4.37 2.44 6.61
N VAL A 90 5.35 2.23 5.73
CA VAL A 90 5.26 1.27 4.61
C VAL A 90 5.00 -0.16 5.05
N SER A 91 5.45 -0.57 6.24
CA SER A 91 5.22 -1.94 6.72
C SER A 91 3.75 -2.21 7.05
N VAL A 92 2.98 -1.22 7.54
CA VAL A 92 1.52 -1.33 7.67
C VAL A 92 0.86 -1.35 6.30
N LEU A 93 1.27 -0.43 5.42
CA LEU A 93 0.65 -0.23 4.11
C LEU A 93 0.80 -1.44 3.20
N ALA A 94 2.00 -2.03 3.14
CA ALA A 94 2.27 -3.27 2.39
C ALA A 94 1.35 -4.42 2.83
N ARG A 95 1.14 -4.59 4.14
CA ARG A 95 0.24 -5.62 4.69
C ARG A 95 -1.24 -5.37 4.38
N MET A 96 -1.58 -4.16 3.98
CA MET A 96 -2.94 -3.79 3.53
C MET A 96 -3.10 -3.86 2.02
N GLY A 97 -2.09 -4.35 1.29
CA GLY A 97 -2.10 -4.42 -0.17
C GLY A 97 -1.79 -3.09 -0.86
N VAL A 98 -1.43 -2.05 -0.11
CA VAL A 98 -1.00 -0.78 -0.70
C VAL A 98 0.37 -0.95 -1.32
N PHE A 99 0.53 -0.43 -2.53
CA PHE A 99 1.81 -0.48 -3.21
C PHE A 99 2.90 0.30 -2.47
N VAL A 100 4.05 -0.35 -2.26
CA VAL A 100 5.29 0.24 -1.77
C VAL A 100 6.46 -0.30 -2.60
N ILE A 101 7.45 0.53 -2.91
CA ILE A 101 8.60 0.10 -3.72
C ILE A 101 9.48 -0.91 -2.97
N SER A 102 9.63 -0.74 -1.66
CA SER A 102 10.45 -1.62 -0.83
C SER A 102 9.83 -1.74 0.57
N ASN A 103 9.90 -2.95 1.14
CA ASN A 103 9.49 -3.28 2.50
C ASN A 103 10.48 -4.25 3.18
N ASP A 104 11.77 -4.11 2.88
CA ASP A 104 12.90 -4.89 3.40
C ASP A 104 13.34 -4.49 4.82
N THR A 105 12.76 -3.43 5.33
CA THR A 105 13.03 -2.84 6.64
C THR A 105 11.72 -2.71 7.41
N VAL A 106 11.67 -3.15 8.67
CA VAL A 106 10.47 -3.04 9.51
C VAL A 106 10.34 -1.61 10.03
N HIS A 107 9.27 -0.93 9.68
CA HIS A 107 9.00 0.43 10.15
C HIS A 107 8.20 0.41 11.44
N VAL A 108 8.72 1.02 12.49
CA VAL A 108 8.16 1.00 13.84
C VAL A 108 7.92 2.42 14.33
N HIS A 109 6.70 2.72 14.74
CA HIS A 109 6.38 3.94 15.48
C HIS A 109 6.61 3.73 16.96
N LEU A 110 7.32 4.67 17.56
CA LEU A 110 7.61 4.70 18.99
C LEU A 110 6.96 5.91 19.66
N PRO A 111 6.36 5.73 20.86
CA PRO A 111 5.95 6.87 21.67
C PRO A 111 7.18 7.70 22.10
N ARG A 112 7.00 9.00 22.31
CA ARG A 112 8.10 9.91 22.73
C ARG A 112 8.82 9.47 23.99
N SER A 113 8.13 8.76 24.86
CA SER A 113 8.66 8.23 26.13
C SER A 113 9.41 6.89 25.96
N ALA A 114 9.49 6.34 24.75
CA ALA A 114 10.14 5.05 24.54
C ALA A 114 11.64 5.14 24.87
N SER A 115 12.08 4.22 25.70
CA SER A 115 13.47 4.07 26.11
C SER A 115 13.83 2.57 26.17
N ARG A 116 15.11 2.26 26.22
CA ARG A 116 15.62 0.87 26.32
C ARG A 116 15.08 -0.01 25.18
N LEU A 117 15.31 0.46 23.94
CA LEU A 117 14.96 -0.27 22.74
C LEU A 117 15.71 -1.60 22.70
N ARG A 118 15.01 -2.67 22.29
CA ARG A 118 15.61 -3.99 22.17
C ARG A 118 16.00 -4.24 20.71
N ASP A 119 17.13 -4.87 20.53
CA ASP A 119 17.50 -5.42 19.23
C ASP A 119 16.59 -6.63 18.92
N THR A 120 16.22 -6.74 17.66
CA THR A 120 15.33 -7.79 17.14
C THR A 120 16.01 -8.69 16.12
N GLY A 121 17.28 -8.40 15.78
CA GLY A 121 17.99 -9.06 14.68
C GLY A 121 17.45 -8.67 13.28
N HIS A 122 16.45 -7.77 13.19
CA HIS A 122 15.89 -7.27 11.95
C HIS A 122 16.33 -5.83 11.69
N ARG A 123 16.37 -5.45 10.40
CA ARG A 123 16.55 -4.04 10.03
C ARG A 123 15.29 -3.27 10.40
N VAL A 124 15.43 -2.25 11.25
CA VAL A 124 14.31 -1.47 11.77
C VAL A 124 14.51 0.01 11.47
N ARG A 125 13.46 0.67 11.01
CA ARG A 125 13.38 2.12 10.87
C ARG A 125 12.39 2.69 11.88
N LEU A 126 12.87 3.59 12.73
CA LEU A 126 12.07 4.15 13.82
C LEU A 126 11.40 5.47 13.41
N HIS A 127 10.15 5.65 13.82
CA HIS A 127 9.35 6.85 13.66
C HIS A 127 8.94 7.40 15.03
N TRP A 128 9.20 8.67 15.28
CA TRP A 128 8.98 9.34 16.57
C TRP A 128 7.96 10.48 16.50
N ALA A 129 7.39 10.75 15.33
CA ALA A 129 6.42 11.83 15.16
C ALA A 129 5.14 11.54 15.97
N SER A 130 4.47 12.61 16.42
CA SER A 130 3.14 12.47 17.03
C SER A 130 2.18 11.88 16.00
N LEU A 131 1.31 11.00 16.46
CA LEU A 131 0.22 10.46 15.66
C LEU A 131 -0.92 11.49 15.61
N CYS A 132 -1.63 11.55 14.50
CA CYS A 132 -2.87 12.32 14.37
C CYS A 132 -4.06 11.53 14.91
N ARG A 133 -3.98 10.20 14.90
CA ARG A 133 -5.01 9.30 15.44
C ARG A 133 -4.41 8.34 16.45
N GLU A 134 -4.94 8.35 17.66
CA GLU A 134 -4.51 7.40 18.68
C GLU A 134 -5.00 6.00 18.30
N PRO A 135 -4.09 5.03 18.08
CA PRO A 135 -4.50 3.67 17.73
C PRO A 135 -5.12 2.98 18.94
N HIS A 136 -6.07 2.08 18.68
CA HIS A 136 -6.67 1.28 19.74
C HIS A 136 -5.60 0.65 20.64
N PRO A 137 -5.73 0.64 21.99
CA PRO A 137 -4.72 0.12 22.91
C PRO A 137 -4.24 -1.30 22.57
N ARG A 138 -5.13 -2.16 22.09
CA ARG A 138 -4.83 -3.52 21.66
C ARG A 138 -4.41 -3.66 20.19
N SER A 139 -4.14 -2.57 19.46
CA SER A 139 -3.60 -2.62 18.11
C SER A 139 -2.07 -2.71 18.12
N ALA A 140 -1.50 -3.65 17.39
CA ALA A 140 -0.06 -3.74 17.18
C ALA A 140 0.47 -2.81 16.08
N ARG A 141 -0.41 -2.03 15.44
CA ARG A 141 -0.07 -1.09 14.36
C ARG A 141 -0.66 0.30 14.58
N VAL A 142 -0.12 1.28 13.88
CA VAL A 142 -0.72 2.62 13.78
C VAL A 142 -1.92 2.60 12.84
N GLU A 143 -2.75 3.66 12.88
CA GLU A 143 -3.85 3.83 11.96
C GLU A 143 -3.35 4.15 10.53
N VAL A 144 -4.19 3.86 9.52
CA VAL A 144 -3.86 4.02 8.10
C VAL A 144 -3.42 5.44 7.77
N MET A 145 -4.11 6.43 8.32
CA MET A 145 -3.79 7.85 8.12
C MET A 145 -2.36 8.17 8.57
N ASP A 146 -2.00 7.72 9.76
CA ASP A 146 -0.65 7.92 10.30
C ASP A 146 0.41 7.15 9.51
N ALA A 147 0.10 5.93 9.07
CA ALA A 147 0.98 5.16 8.21
C ALA A 147 1.26 5.89 6.89
N LEU A 148 0.24 6.49 6.25
CA LEU A 148 0.37 7.27 5.01
C LEU A 148 1.16 8.57 5.23
N ILE A 149 0.90 9.30 6.33
CA ILE A 149 1.68 10.49 6.69
C ILE A 149 3.16 10.14 6.86
N GLN A 150 3.44 9.07 7.60
CA GLN A 150 4.80 8.58 7.81
C GLN A 150 5.46 8.14 6.51
N ALA A 151 4.75 7.39 5.66
CA ALA A 151 5.24 6.93 4.37
C ALA A 151 5.54 8.10 3.43
N THR A 152 4.67 9.10 3.39
CA THR A 152 4.87 10.32 2.59
C THR A 152 6.11 11.10 3.03
N ASN A 153 6.39 11.17 4.33
CA ASN A 153 7.57 11.82 4.87
C ASN A 153 8.86 10.99 4.72
N CYS A 154 8.75 9.66 4.69
CA CYS A 154 9.84 8.71 4.80
C CYS A 154 10.40 8.26 3.45
N GLN A 155 9.54 7.99 2.47
CA GLN A 155 9.92 7.47 1.16
C GLN A 155 10.50 8.55 0.23
N PRO A 156 11.23 8.17 -0.84
CA PRO A 156 11.50 9.08 -1.95
C PRO A 156 10.20 9.65 -2.55
N PRO A 157 10.21 10.89 -3.12
CA PRO A 157 9.00 11.56 -3.60
C PRO A 157 8.13 10.71 -4.55
N ARG A 158 8.75 10.04 -5.54
CA ARG A 158 8.01 9.21 -6.50
C ARG A 158 7.33 8.01 -5.84
N ALA A 159 8.01 7.37 -4.89
CA ALA A 159 7.46 6.24 -4.14
C ALA A 159 6.29 6.68 -3.25
N ALA A 160 6.40 7.84 -2.60
CA ALA A 160 5.33 8.39 -1.77
C ALA A 160 4.06 8.67 -2.59
N VAL A 161 4.20 9.20 -3.83
CA VAL A 161 3.06 9.41 -4.73
C VAL A 161 2.43 8.07 -5.12
N ALA A 162 3.23 7.07 -5.51
CA ALA A 162 2.71 5.76 -5.90
C ALA A 162 1.99 5.05 -4.74
N THR A 163 2.51 5.20 -3.51
CA THR A 163 1.85 4.68 -2.30
C THR A 163 0.51 5.38 -2.04
N LEU A 164 0.43 6.71 -2.17
CA LEU A 164 -0.81 7.46 -1.97
C LEU A 164 -1.84 7.17 -3.07
N ASP A 165 -1.43 7.10 -4.34
CA ASP A 165 -2.31 6.73 -5.46
C ASP A 165 -2.89 5.32 -5.25
N SER A 166 -2.06 4.37 -4.83
CA SER A 166 -2.52 3.03 -4.51
C SER A 166 -3.53 3.02 -3.35
N ALA A 167 -3.32 3.83 -2.31
CA ALA A 167 -4.27 3.93 -1.20
C ALA A 167 -5.61 4.55 -1.62
N LEU A 168 -5.59 5.53 -2.54
CA LEU A 168 -6.79 6.10 -3.17
C LEU A 168 -7.50 5.07 -4.04
N HIS A 169 -6.77 4.36 -4.91
CA HIS A 169 -7.31 3.33 -5.77
C HIS A 169 -8.00 2.21 -4.98
N LEU A 170 -7.36 1.74 -3.90
CA LEU A 170 -7.91 0.73 -2.98
C LEU A 170 -9.03 1.26 -2.08
N ARG A 171 -9.37 2.55 -2.19
CA ARG A 171 -10.39 3.22 -1.36
C ARG A 171 -10.15 3.09 0.15
N LEU A 172 -8.90 2.99 0.56
CA LEU A 172 -8.50 3.06 1.97
C LEU A 172 -8.57 4.50 2.49
N ILE A 173 -8.42 5.44 1.60
CA ILE A 173 -8.65 6.88 1.76
C ILE A 173 -9.39 7.42 0.53
N ASP A 174 -9.98 8.59 0.67
CA ASP A 174 -10.57 9.37 -0.41
C ASP A 174 -9.93 10.76 -0.51
N GLU A 175 -10.36 11.56 -1.49
CA GLU A 175 -9.83 12.92 -1.71
C GLU A 175 -10.01 13.83 -0.47
N SER A 176 -11.07 13.62 0.34
CA SER A 176 -11.32 14.42 1.54
C SER A 176 -10.26 14.17 2.63
N ASN A 177 -9.67 12.98 2.67
CA ASN A 177 -8.62 12.64 3.63
C ASN A 177 -7.26 13.27 3.28
N LEU A 178 -7.06 13.69 2.03
CA LEU A 178 -5.79 14.25 1.59
C LEU A 178 -5.47 15.57 2.31
N ASP A 179 -6.47 16.39 2.64
CA ASP A 179 -6.25 17.63 3.38
C ASP A 179 -5.66 17.37 4.76
N GLU A 180 -6.21 16.38 5.47
CA GLU A 180 -5.70 15.95 6.77
C GLU A 180 -4.29 15.36 6.66
N ILE A 181 -4.04 14.47 5.69
CA ILE A 181 -2.72 13.88 5.46
C ILE A 181 -1.68 14.99 5.23
N PHE A 182 -1.96 15.89 4.28
CA PHE A 182 -0.99 16.92 3.88
C PHE A 182 -0.83 18.07 4.89
N ALA A 183 -1.77 18.23 5.85
CA ALA A 183 -1.58 19.09 7.00
C ALA A 183 -0.44 18.61 7.91
N HIS A 184 -0.26 17.29 8.03
CA HIS A 184 0.76 16.64 8.88
C HIS A 184 2.06 16.26 8.13
N VAL A 185 2.07 16.40 6.80
CA VAL A 185 3.26 16.19 5.99
C VAL A 185 4.19 17.39 6.06
N VAL A 186 5.51 17.15 6.15
CA VAL A 186 6.52 18.21 6.19
C VAL A 186 6.38 19.18 5.00
N PRO A 187 6.58 20.50 5.18
CA PRO A 187 6.25 21.50 4.16
C PRO A 187 6.83 21.22 2.77
N ARG A 188 8.09 20.75 2.70
CA ARG A 188 8.77 20.42 1.42
C ARG A 188 8.11 19.28 0.64
N ARG A 189 7.28 18.46 1.28
CA ARG A 189 6.59 17.32 0.67
C ARG A 189 5.15 17.64 0.25
N ARG A 190 4.59 18.78 0.70
CA ARG A 190 3.20 19.16 0.40
C ARG A 190 2.94 19.33 -1.10
N VAL A 191 3.97 19.67 -1.87
CA VAL A 191 3.88 19.76 -3.33
C VAL A 191 3.48 18.42 -3.99
N LEU A 192 3.69 17.28 -3.33
CA LEU A 192 3.33 15.96 -3.86
C LEU A 192 1.82 15.80 -4.07
N ARG A 193 0.99 16.50 -3.28
CA ARG A 193 -0.47 16.47 -3.43
C ARG A 193 -0.92 16.74 -4.88
N ARG A 194 -0.29 17.70 -5.56
CA ARG A 194 -0.63 18.08 -6.94
C ARG A 194 -0.27 17.00 -7.98
N ARG A 195 0.46 15.96 -7.56
CA ARG A 195 0.92 14.86 -8.42
C ARG A 195 0.08 13.59 -8.26
N LEU A 196 -0.85 13.59 -7.32
CA LEU A 196 -1.70 12.42 -7.05
C LEU A 196 -2.73 12.24 -8.17
N ASP A 197 -3.03 10.97 -8.44
CA ASP A 197 -4.06 10.57 -9.40
C ASP A 197 -4.47 9.12 -9.10
N GLY A 198 -5.52 8.94 -8.31
CA GLY A 198 -6.01 7.64 -7.87
C GLY A 198 -6.63 6.76 -8.97
N ARG A 199 -6.62 7.22 -10.24
CA ARG A 199 -7.05 6.40 -11.39
C ARG A 199 -6.01 5.36 -11.79
N ALA A 200 -4.73 5.56 -11.43
CA ALA A 200 -3.70 4.53 -11.63
C ALA A 200 -4.05 3.27 -10.81
N GLU A 201 -4.12 2.13 -11.46
CA GLU A 201 -4.50 0.86 -10.83
C GLU A 201 -3.31 0.16 -10.18
N SER A 202 -2.09 0.54 -10.56
CA SER A 202 -0.84 -0.01 -10.03
C SER A 202 0.22 1.05 -9.73
N GLY A 203 1.18 0.67 -8.88
CA GLY A 203 2.34 1.52 -8.59
C GLY A 203 3.21 1.79 -9.83
N PRO A 204 3.52 0.80 -10.67
CA PRO A 204 4.21 1.00 -11.94
C PRO A 204 3.54 2.03 -12.84
N GLU A 205 2.22 2.01 -13.01
CA GLU A 205 1.48 3.02 -13.79
C GLU A 205 1.70 4.44 -13.23
N THR A 206 1.60 4.62 -11.91
CA THR A 206 1.92 5.91 -11.26
C THR A 206 3.35 6.35 -11.58
N LEU A 207 4.32 5.45 -11.47
CA LEU A 207 5.73 5.78 -11.71
C LEU A 207 5.99 6.17 -13.16
N VAL A 208 5.44 5.45 -14.14
CA VAL A 208 5.52 5.80 -15.57
C VAL A 208 4.81 7.13 -15.85
N ARG A 209 3.63 7.35 -15.30
CA ARG A 209 2.90 8.63 -15.38
C ARG A 209 3.76 9.80 -14.90
N LEU A 210 4.45 9.65 -13.77
CA LEU A 210 5.33 10.69 -13.22
C LEU A 210 6.52 10.97 -14.14
N ILE A 211 7.12 9.93 -14.73
CA ILE A 211 8.22 10.07 -15.70
C ILE A 211 7.71 10.78 -16.96
N ALA A 212 6.60 10.33 -17.54
CA ALA A 212 6.04 10.91 -18.75
C ALA A 212 5.68 12.40 -18.57
N ARG A 213 5.02 12.75 -17.46
CA ARG A 213 4.72 14.17 -17.13
C ARG A 213 5.98 15.00 -16.92
N ALA A 214 7.04 14.46 -16.32
CA ALA A 214 8.32 15.15 -16.14
C ALA A 214 9.03 15.39 -17.49
N LEU A 215 8.84 14.49 -18.47
CA LEU A 215 9.31 14.65 -19.85
C LEU A 215 8.40 15.58 -20.68
N GLY A 216 7.29 16.05 -20.13
CA GLY A 216 6.36 17.00 -20.77
C GLY A 216 5.35 16.34 -21.71
N PHE A 217 5.01 15.08 -21.53
CA PHE A 217 3.88 14.45 -22.19
C PHE A 217 2.56 14.84 -21.52
N GLU A 218 1.51 14.99 -22.31
CA GLU A 218 0.14 14.87 -21.83
C GLU A 218 -0.13 13.39 -21.53
N VAL A 219 -0.74 13.11 -20.38
CA VAL A 219 -0.91 11.73 -19.91
C VAL A 219 -2.36 11.48 -19.53
N GLU A 220 -2.98 10.55 -20.21
CA GLU A 220 -4.28 10.00 -19.88
C GLU A 220 -4.12 8.60 -19.29
N LEU A 221 -4.89 8.31 -18.22
CA LEU A 221 -4.87 7.03 -17.50
C LEU A 221 -6.13 6.22 -17.82
N GLN A 222 -5.97 4.91 -17.90
CA GLN A 222 -7.08 3.94 -17.99
C GLN A 222 -8.03 4.25 -19.16
N VAL A 223 -7.46 4.47 -20.36
CA VAL A 223 -8.20 4.87 -21.56
C VAL A 223 -8.87 3.67 -22.23
N ALA A 224 -10.16 3.75 -22.47
CA ALA A 224 -10.89 2.77 -23.28
C ALA A 224 -10.74 3.11 -24.77
N ILE A 225 -10.21 2.17 -25.56
CA ILE A 225 -10.03 2.30 -27.01
C ILE A 225 -10.98 1.31 -27.71
N ASP A 226 -11.83 1.80 -28.57
CA ASP A 226 -12.81 0.99 -29.28
C ASP A 226 -12.14 -0.12 -30.10
N GLY A 227 -12.63 -1.34 -29.97
CA GLY A 227 -12.07 -2.51 -30.64
C GLY A 227 -10.79 -3.09 -30.01
N VAL A 228 -10.21 -2.42 -29.01
CA VAL A 228 -9.00 -2.86 -28.30
C VAL A 228 -9.28 -3.20 -26.84
N GLY A 229 -10.07 -2.35 -26.17
CA GLY A 229 -10.30 -2.40 -24.71
C GLY A 229 -9.53 -1.31 -23.97
N ARG A 230 -9.41 -1.47 -22.65
CA ARG A 230 -8.77 -0.47 -21.80
C ARG A 230 -7.26 -0.63 -21.78
N VAL A 231 -6.53 0.48 -21.91
CA VAL A 231 -5.06 0.56 -21.83
C VAL A 231 -4.64 1.39 -20.61
N ASP A 232 -3.47 1.14 -20.06
CA ASP A 232 -3.04 1.75 -18.78
C ASP A 232 -2.78 3.26 -18.96
N LEU A 233 -1.98 3.65 -19.96
CA LEU A 233 -1.70 5.06 -20.25
C LEU A 233 -1.71 5.34 -21.75
N VAL A 234 -2.17 6.53 -22.11
CA VAL A 234 -1.98 7.12 -23.45
C VAL A 234 -1.21 8.43 -23.30
N LEU A 235 -0.11 8.57 -24.02
CA LEU A 235 0.74 9.75 -24.01
C LEU A 235 0.58 10.54 -25.30
N ASP A 236 0.33 11.87 -25.19
CA ASP A 236 0.13 12.79 -26.31
C ASP A 236 -0.89 12.26 -27.36
N GLY A 237 -1.84 11.41 -26.96
CA GLY A 237 -2.89 10.83 -27.79
C GLY A 237 -2.43 9.79 -28.84
N TRP A 238 -1.17 9.32 -28.79
CA TRP A 238 -0.64 8.39 -29.79
C TRP A 238 0.26 7.27 -29.27
N LEU A 239 0.87 7.42 -28.10
CA LEU A 239 1.77 6.41 -27.52
C LEU A 239 1.09 5.71 -26.36
N VAL A 240 0.76 4.46 -26.54
CA VAL A 240 0.19 3.59 -25.50
C VAL A 240 1.31 3.00 -24.66
N ILE A 241 1.14 3.06 -23.36
CA ILE A 241 2.00 2.36 -22.40
C ILE A 241 1.14 1.33 -21.66
N GLU A 242 1.60 0.10 -21.61
CA GLU A 242 1.06 -0.98 -20.80
C GLU A 242 2.14 -1.40 -19.80
N CYS A 243 1.84 -1.29 -18.51
CA CYS A 243 2.79 -1.62 -17.44
C CYS A 243 2.66 -3.10 -17.09
N ASP A 244 3.51 -3.94 -17.69
CA ASP A 244 3.47 -5.38 -17.45
C ASP A 244 3.92 -5.73 -16.03
N SER A 245 3.04 -6.36 -15.26
CA SER A 245 3.35 -6.97 -13.98
C SER A 245 3.84 -8.43 -14.19
N GLU A 246 4.70 -8.93 -13.28
CA GLU A 246 5.31 -10.27 -13.32
C GLU A 246 4.33 -11.47 -13.43
N ALA A 247 3.03 -11.23 -13.36
CA ALA A 247 2.00 -12.28 -13.33
C ALA A 247 1.82 -13.06 -14.66
N HIS A 248 2.66 -12.83 -15.68
CA HIS A 248 2.45 -13.40 -17.02
C HIS A 248 3.28 -14.65 -17.31
N HIS A 249 3.18 -15.68 -16.49
CA HIS A 249 3.29 -17.07 -16.98
C HIS A 249 2.04 -17.46 -17.78
N ALA A 250 1.50 -16.52 -18.54
CA ALA A 250 0.34 -16.72 -19.39
C ALA A 250 0.75 -17.58 -20.58
N GLY A 251 0.15 -18.76 -20.71
CA GLY A 251 0.41 -19.66 -21.81
C GLY A 251 0.11 -19.03 -23.18
N TRP A 252 0.45 -19.74 -24.26
CA TRP A 252 0.31 -19.30 -25.67
C TRP A 252 -0.98 -18.54 -26.01
N ARG A 253 -2.11 -18.86 -25.36
CA ARG A 253 -3.39 -18.18 -25.60
C ARG A 253 -3.37 -16.70 -25.17
N ALA A 254 -2.72 -16.38 -24.07
CA ALA A 254 -2.61 -15.00 -23.61
C ALA A 254 -1.64 -14.19 -24.48
N GLN A 255 -0.46 -14.73 -24.79
CA GLN A 255 0.48 -14.10 -25.72
C GLN A 255 -0.15 -13.82 -27.09
N LYS A 256 -1.02 -14.72 -27.58
CA LYS A 256 -1.74 -14.50 -28.85
C LYS A 256 -2.75 -13.37 -28.76
N ARG A 257 -3.44 -13.21 -27.60
CA ARG A 257 -4.35 -12.06 -27.39
C ARG A 257 -3.58 -10.75 -27.37
N ASP A 258 -2.45 -10.70 -26.64
CA ASP A 258 -1.63 -9.49 -26.49
C ASP A 258 -1.07 -9.04 -27.86
N ARG A 259 -0.53 -9.96 -28.65
CA ARG A 259 -0.07 -9.67 -30.03
C ARG A 259 -1.19 -9.18 -30.94
N ARG A 260 -2.42 -9.71 -30.82
CA ARG A 260 -3.57 -9.23 -31.60
C ARG A 260 -3.98 -7.83 -31.16
N ARG A 261 -3.91 -7.55 -29.87
CA ARG A 261 -4.18 -6.24 -29.29
C ARG A 261 -3.18 -5.21 -29.79
N ASP A 262 -1.88 -5.55 -29.82
CA ASP A 262 -0.85 -4.66 -30.36
C ASP A 262 -1.07 -4.35 -31.84
N LEU A 263 -1.47 -5.35 -32.65
CA LEU A 263 -1.83 -5.13 -34.06
C LEU A 263 -3.06 -4.24 -34.21
N ALA A 264 -4.07 -4.37 -33.35
CA ALA A 264 -5.26 -3.52 -33.38
C ALA A 264 -4.91 -2.07 -33.00
N LEU A 265 -4.07 -1.86 -31.98
CA LEU A 265 -3.55 -0.54 -31.61
C LEU A 265 -2.77 0.09 -32.77
N ALA A 266 -1.89 -0.66 -33.41
CA ALA A 266 -1.11 -0.19 -34.56
C ALA A 266 -2.00 0.18 -35.75
N ALA A 267 -3.06 -0.60 -36.04
CA ALA A 267 -4.03 -0.30 -37.10
C ALA A 267 -4.79 1.02 -36.85
N LEU A 268 -4.95 1.41 -35.58
CA LEU A 268 -5.55 2.70 -35.19
C LEU A 268 -4.51 3.83 -35.10
N GLY A 269 -3.24 3.57 -35.44
CA GLY A 269 -2.18 4.57 -35.47
C GLY A 269 -1.46 4.79 -34.12
N TYR A 270 -1.72 3.96 -33.11
CA TYR A 270 -0.99 3.99 -31.84
C TYR A 270 0.34 3.26 -31.97
N ALA A 271 1.39 3.83 -31.36
CA ALA A 271 2.59 3.07 -31.02
C ALA A 271 2.43 2.51 -29.59
N THR A 272 2.97 1.33 -29.32
CA THR A 272 2.87 0.70 -28.00
C THR A 272 4.24 0.34 -27.46
N ILE A 273 4.49 0.62 -26.17
CA ILE A 273 5.64 0.09 -25.44
C ILE A 273 5.16 -0.56 -24.14
N ARG A 274 5.87 -1.62 -23.70
CA ARG A 274 5.55 -2.41 -22.52
C ARG A 274 6.77 -2.50 -21.60
N PRO A 275 7.04 -1.48 -20.76
CA PRO A 275 8.09 -1.57 -19.79
C PRO A 275 7.74 -2.57 -18.70
N ILE A 276 8.68 -3.43 -18.33
CA ILE A 276 8.49 -4.37 -17.23
C ILE A 276 8.61 -3.67 -15.88
N ALA A 277 7.95 -4.24 -14.86
CA ALA A 277 7.91 -3.65 -13.53
C ALA A 277 9.33 -3.43 -12.94
N GLU A 278 10.27 -4.34 -13.19
CA GLU A 278 11.66 -4.21 -12.74
C GLU A 278 12.32 -2.93 -13.25
N ASP A 279 12.20 -2.64 -14.56
CA ASP A 279 12.76 -1.42 -15.16
C ASP A 279 12.09 -0.16 -14.59
N ILE A 280 10.77 -0.18 -14.43
CA ILE A 280 10.02 0.96 -13.89
C ILE A 280 10.47 1.28 -12.45
N LEU A 281 10.67 0.25 -11.65
CA LEU A 281 10.97 0.37 -10.22
C LEU A 281 12.44 0.70 -9.97
N PHE A 282 13.36 -0.05 -10.62
CA PHE A 282 14.78 -0.08 -10.26
C PHE A 282 15.69 0.50 -11.32
N HIS A 283 15.24 0.58 -12.60
CA HIS A 283 15.99 1.11 -13.74
C HIS A 283 15.20 2.19 -14.50
N PRO A 284 14.64 3.22 -13.82
CA PRO A 284 13.79 4.22 -14.46
C PRO A 284 14.45 4.99 -15.60
N GLU A 285 15.80 5.00 -15.66
CA GLU A 285 16.57 5.59 -16.76
C GLU A 285 16.30 4.89 -18.10
N VAL A 286 16.00 3.59 -18.09
CA VAL A 286 15.63 2.82 -19.29
C VAL A 286 14.29 3.34 -19.84
N VAL A 287 13.31 3.53 -18.96
CA VAL A 287 12.00 4.08 -19.34
C VAL A 287 12.12 5.53 -19.83
N VAL A 288 12.92 6.35 -19.15
CA VAL A 288 13.20 7.73 -19.56
C VAL A 288 13.83 7.78 -20.97
N ALA A 289 14.81 6.93 -21.24
CA ALA A 289 15.48 6.84 -22.54
C ALA A 289 14.48 6.43 -23.64
N ALA A 290 13.66 5.41 -23.40
CA ALA A 290 12.65 4.93 -24.35
C ALA A 290 11.62 6.03 -24.67
N LEU A 291 11.03 6.70 -23.67
CA LEU A 291 10.07 7.77 -23.86
C LEU A 291 10.67 8.99 -24.59
N THR A 292 11.92 9.34 -24.26
CA THR A 292 12.65 10.44 -24.92
C THR A 292 12.89 10.12 -26.40
N GLY A 293 13.30 8.89 -26.71
CA GLY A 293 13.50 8.41 -28.09
C GLY A 293 12.22 8.44 -28.90
N MET A 294 11.12 7.94 -28.34
CA MET A 294 9.80 7.95 -28.99
C MET A 294 9.33 9.38 -29.31
N ARG A 295 9.48 10.30 -28.37
CA ARG A 295 9.10 11.70 -28.56
C ARG A 295 9.94 12.40 -29.64
N SER A 296 11.26 12.16 -29.65
CA SER A 296 12.17 12.73 -30.63
C SER A 296 11.92 12.19 -32.03
N GLY A 297 11.73 10.88 -32.17
CA GLY A 297 11.40 10.22 -33.44
C GLY A 297 10.06 10.73 -34.02
N ARG A 298 9.03 10.89 -33.18
CA ARG A 298 7.75 11.45 -33.61
C ARG A 298 7.88 12.87 -34.14
N ARG A 299 8.65 13.72 -33.44
CA ARG A 299 8.89 15.11 -33.90
C ARG A 299 9.62 15.18 -35.25
N ALA A 300 10.55 14.26 -35.48
CA ALA A 300 11.28 14.18 -36.75
C ALA A 300 10.39 13.75 -37.93
N LEU A 301 9.34 12.96 -37.67
CA LEU A 301 8.40 12.48 -38.71
C LEU A 301 7.27 13.48 -39.00
N LEU A 302 7.05 14.49 -38.17
CA LEU A 302 6.05 15.53 -38.44
C LEU A 302 6.58 16.48 -39.50
N PRO A 303 5.79 16.81 -40.56
CA PRO A 303 6.23 17.76 -41.57
C PRO A 303 6.48 19.14 -40.94
N VAL A 304 7.66 19.69 -41.18
CA VAL A 304 7.97 21.07 -40.80
C VAL A 304 7.02 21.97 -41.55
N THR A 305 6.02 22.52 -40.87
CA THR A 305 5.19 23.60 -41.44
C THR A 305 6.11 24.81 -41.67
N ARG A 306 6.63 24.93 -42.92
CA ARG A 306 7.29 26.16 -43.35
C ARG A 306 6.25 27.28 -43.32
N THR A 307 6.27 28.09 -42.27
CA THR A 307 5.58 29.39 -42.27
C THR A 307 6.10 30.18 -43.48
N GLY A 308 5.26 30.29 -44.52
CA GLY A 308 5.60 31.00 -45.71
C GLY A 308 5.92 32.47 -45.39
N ARG A 309 7.17 32.86 -45.56
CA ARG A 309 7.50 34.26 -45.76
C ARG A 309 6.79 34.73 -47.03
N ARG A 310 5.71 35.51 -46.90
CA ARG A 310 5.21 36.34 -47.98
C ARG A 310 6.36 37.29 -48.36
N LEU A 311 6.95 37.06 -49.51
CA LEU A 311 7.72 38.08 -50.19
C LEU A 311 6.75 39.18 -50.59
N ILE A 312 6.84 40.33 -49.91
CA ILE A 312 6.20 41.55 -50.36
C ILE A 312 7.01 41.98 -51.60
N GLY A 313 6.42 41.76 -52.79
CA GLY A 313 6.94 42.32 -54.03
C GLY A 313 6.72 43.82 -53.99
N VAL A 314 7.80 44.56 -54.03
CA VAL A 314 7.80 45.99 -54.39
C VAL A 314 7.82 46.05 -55.91
N GLY A 315 6.79 46.60 -56.51
CA GLY A 315 6.70 47.06 -57.87
C GLY A 315 6.15 48.46 -57.85
#